data_edb2d22c9a63a13833375907fe8c974e
#
_entry.id   edb2d22c9a63a13833375907fe8c974e
#
_cell.length_a   1.000
_cell.length_b   1.000
_cell.length_c   1.000
_cell.angle_alpha   90.00
_cell.angle_beta   90.00
_cell.angle_gamma   90.00
#
_symmetry.space_group_name_H-M   'P 1'
#
loop_
_entity.id
_entity.type
_entity.pdbx_description
1 polymer ?
#
loop_
_entity_poly.entity_id
_entity_poly.type
_entity_poly.pdbx_seq_one_letter_code
_entity_poly.pdbx_strand_id
1 'polypeptide(L)'
;MFARQKENAYNEIYTEENISMDLFDYMRSNTMKSEAPLASRMRPTTLDEIVGQQHIIGKDKLLYRAIRADKLRSVIFYGPPGTGKTTIAKVIAHTTSAEFTQINATVAGKKDMEEVVRQAKDNLGMYGKRTILFVDEIHRFNKGQQDYLLPFVEDGTLILIGATTENPYFEVNGALISRSIIFELKALEKDDIK
;
A
#
# COMPACT_ATOMS: atom_id res chain seq x y z
N MET A 1 -31.95 41.25 5.08
CA MET A 1 -31.79 40.94 3.66
C MET A 1 -30.54 40.08 3.35
N PHE A 2 -29.49 40.13 4.17
CA PHE A 2 -28.24 39.40 3.97
C PHE A 2 -28.23 37.89 4.41
N ALA A 3 -29.15 37.48 5.28
CA ALA A 3 -29.23 36.10 5.76
C ALA A 3 -29.83 35.12 4.74
N ARG A 4 -30.77 35.60 3.91
CA ARG A 4 -31.44 34.77 2.88
C ARG A 4 -30.59 34.50 1.64
N GLN A 5 -29.55 35.30 1.40
CA GLN A 5 -28.60 35.07 0.30
C GLN A 5 -27.53 34.03 0.61
N LYS A 6 -27.21 33.83 1.90
CA LYS A 6 -26.25 32.80 2.32
C LYS A 6 -26.86 31.39 2.34
N GLU A 7 -28.14 31.29 2.62
CA GLU A 7 -28.86 30.01 2.63
C GLU A 7 -29.11 29.45 1.21
N ASN A 8 -29.29 30.35 0.22
CA ASN A 8 -29.39 29.94 -1.18
C ASN A 8 -28.03 29.50 -1.77
N ALA A 9 -26.92 30.11 -1.34
CA ALA A 9 -25.59 29.72 -1.82
C ALA A 9 -25.12 28.38 -1.23
N TYR A 10 -25.61 27.95 -0.07
CA TYR A 10 -25.35 26.64 0.52
C TYR A 10 -26.15 25.50 -0.15
N ASN A 11 -27.36 25.81 -0.63
CA ASN A 11 -28.21 24.81 -1.30
C ASN A 11 -27.90 24.61 -2.79
N GLU A 12 -27.20 25.52 -3.44
CA GLU A 12 -26.74 25.35 -4.85
C GLU A 12 -25.51 24.47 -5.01
N ILE A 13 -24.79 24.16 -3.91
CA ILE A 13 -23.59 23.30 -3.94
C ILE A 13 -23.93 21.80 -3.84
N TYR A 14 -25.13 21.47 -3.41
CA TYR A 14 -25.64 20.09 -3.37
C TYR A 14 -26.73 19.89 -4.42
N THR A 15 -26.35 20.04 -5.69
CA THR A 15 -27.24 19.70 -6.81
C THR A 15 -27.39 18.18 -6.93
N GLU A 16 -28.53 17.72 -7.42
CA GLU A 16 -28.86 16.31 -7.68
C GLU A 16 -27.77 15.59 -8.52
N GLU A 17 -26.98 16.33 -9.29
CA GLU A 17 -25.85 15.81 -10.07
C GLU A 17 -24.71 15.26 -9.20
N ASN A 18 -24.38 15.88 -8.05
CA ASN A 18 -23.33 15.38 -7.15
C ASN A 18 -23.77 14.11 -6.42
N ILE A 19 -25.05 14.01 -6.05
CA ILE A 19 -25.61 12.80 -5.42
C ILE A 19 -25.70 11.67 -6.45
N SER A 20 -26.04 11.99 -7.69
CA SER A 20 -26.09 11.03 -8.80
C SER A 20 -24.71 10.48 -9.14
N MET A 21 -23.66 11.32 -9.15
CA MET A 21 -22.29 10.89 -9.39
C MET A 21 -21.76 9.95 -8.28
N ASP A 22 -22.05 10.26 -7.04
CA ASP A 22 -21.67 9.43 -5.88
C ASP A 22 -22.41 8.08 -5.88
N LEU A 23 -23.70 8.07 -6.23
CA LEU A 23 -24.50 6.85 -6.37
C LEU A 23 -24.03 5.97 -7.55
N PHE A 24 -23.70 6.56 -8.70
CA PHE A 24 -23.17 5.83 -9.86
C PHE A 24 -21.77 5.26 -9.58
N ASP A 25 -20.92 6.01 -8.89
CA ASP A 25 -19.60 5.54 -8.47
C ASP A 25 -19.71 4.42 -7.42
N TYR A 26 -20.66 4.52 -6.50
CA TYR A 26 -20.97 3.45 -5.56
C TYR A 26 -21.51 2.18 -6.25
N MET A 27 -22.45 2.33 -7.18
CA MET A 27 -22.97 1.21 -7.98
C MET A 27 -21.88 0.60 -8.86
N ARG A 28 -21.06 1.43 -9.53
CA ARG A 28 -19.94 0.97 -10.34
C ARG A 28 -18.92 0.21 -9.49
N SER A 29 -18.59 0.70 -8.30
CA SER A 29 -17.66 0.03 -7.39
C SER A 29 -18.18 -1.32 -6.89
N ASN A 30 -19.47 -1.43 -6.64
CA ASN A 30 -20.12 -2.67 -6.24
C ASN A 30 -20.22 -3.68 -7.40
N THR A 31 -20.57 -3.23 -8.60
CA THR A 31 -20.60 -4.07 -9.79
C THR A 31 -19.19 -4.58 -10.13
N MET A 32 -18.20 -3.69 -10.10
CA MET A 32 -16.79 -4.09 -10.31
C MET A 32 -16.29 -5.11 -9.26
N LYS A 33 -16.74 -5.01 -8.01
CA LYS A 33 -16.43 -6.01 -6.97
C LYS A 33 -17.09 -7.36 -7.22
N SER A 34 -18.33 -7.39 -7.70
CA SER A 34 -19.06 -8.63 -7.98
C SER A 34 -18.58 -9.33 -9.27
N GLU A 35 -18.13 -8.57 -10.26
CA GLU A 35 -17.61 -9.06 -11.53
C GLU A 35 -16.08 -9.31 -11.51
N ALA A 36 -15.40 -8.92 -10.43
CA ALA A 36 -13.97 -9.16 -10.30
C ALA A 36 -13.65 -10.67 -10.36
N PRO A 37 -12.54 -11.07 -10.98
CA PRO A 37 -12.13 -12.47 -11.00
C PRO A 37 -12.12 -13.10 -9.61
N LEU A 38 -12.46 -14.39 -9.52
CA LEU A 38 -12.56 -15.11 -8.24
C LEU A 38 -11.31 -14.92 -7.38
N ALA A 39 -10.13 -15.01 -7.97
CA ALA A 39 -8.85 -14.79 -7.30
C ALA A 39 -8.72 -13.39 -6.66
N SER A 40 -9.39 -12.38 -7.22
CA SER A 40 -9.42 -11.04 -6.63
C SER A 40 -10.39 -10.95 -5.45
N ARG A 41 -11.54 -11.62 -5.55
CA ARG A 41 -12.58 -11.63 -4.51
C ARG A 41 -12.18 -12.48 -3.30
N MET A 42 -11.41 -13.55 -3.53
CA MET A 42 -10.91 -14.45 -2.49
C MET A 42 -9.61 -13.96 -1.84
N ARG A 43 -9.12 -12.77 -2.22
CA ARG A 43 -7.87 -12.25 -1.65
C ARG A 43 -8.07 -11.92 -0.17
N PRO A 44 -7.17 -12.36 0.72
CA PRO A 44 -7.21 -12.03 2.14
C PRO A 44 -7.34 -10.52 2.38
N THR A 45 -8.17 -10.15 3.33
CA THR A 45 -8.38 -8.77 3.79
C THR A 45 -7.83 -8.54 5.19
N THR A 46 -7.63 -9.61 5.95
CA THR A 46 -7.07 -9.59 7.29
C THR A 46 -5.80 -10.43 7.39
N LEU A 47 -4.99 -10.18 8.41
CA LEU A 47 -3.75 -10.96 8.65
C LEU A 47 -4.04 -12.44 8.96
N ASP A 48 -5.17 -12.71 9.61
CA ASP A 48 -5.55 -14.07 10.01
C ASP A 48 -6.05 -14.92 8.81
N GLU A 49 -6.43 -14.28 7.71
CA GLU A 49 -6.83 -14.96 6.47
C GLU A 49 -5.65 -15.29 5.56
N ILE A 50 -4.46 -14.76 5.85
CA ILE A 50 -3.28 -15.06 5.03
C ILE A 50 -2.84 -16.49 5.29
N VAL A 51 -2.80 -17.25 4.21
CA VAL A 51 -2.40 -18.66 4.24
C VAL A 51 -0.89 -18.75 4.06
N GLY A 52 -0.27 -19.64 4.81
CA GLY A 52 1.19 -19.78 4.85
C GLY A 52 1.90 -18.62 5.55
N GLN A 53 3.22 -18.53 5.39
CA GLN A 53 4.07 -17.43 5.91
C GLN A 53 4.03 -17.23 7.43
N GLN A 54 3.62 -18.24 8.21
CA GLN A 54 3.47 -18.14 9.68
C GLN A 54 4.76 -17.75 10.40
N HIS A 55 5.92 -18.01 9.79
CA HIS A 55 7.22 -17.61 10.29
C HIS A 55 7.42 -16.08 10.28
N ILE A 56 6.60 -15.33 9.53
CA ILE A 56 6.65 -13.86 9.40
C ILE A 56 5.42 -13.22 10.06
N ILE A 57 4.21 -13.74 9.76
CA ILE A 57 2.93 -13.13 10.15
C ILE A 57 2.24 -13.82 11.31
N GLY A 58 2.84 -14.85 11.92
CA GLY A 58 2.32 -15.46 13.14
C GLY A 58 2.11 -14.40 14.24
N LYS A 59 1.13 -14.60 15.13
CA LYS A 59 0.72 -13.63 16.17
C LYS A 59 1.85 -13.22 17.11
N ASP A 60 2.85 -14.08 17.30
CA ASP A 60 4.06 -13.84 18.08
C ASP A 60 5.18 -13.11 17.31
N LYS A 61 5.04 -12.95 16.01
CA LYS A 61 6.10 -12.42 15.13
C LYS A 61 6.16 -10.90 15.14
N LEU A 62 7.36 -10.40 14.82
CA LEU A 62 7.66 -8.97 14.81
C LEU A 62 6.72 -8.20 13.89
N LEU A 63 6.50 -8.69 12.65
CA LEU A 63 5.68 -8.01 11.66
C LEU A 63 4.23 -7.90 12.13
N TYR A 64 3.64 -9.00 12.62
CA TYR A 64 2.27 -9.00 13.15
C TYR A 64 2.08 -7.94 14.26
N ARG A 65 3.00 -7.94 15.24
CA ARG A 65 2.94 -6.99 16.36
C ARG A 65 3.12 -5.56 15.92
N ALA A 66 4.02 -5.29 14.96
CA ALA A 66 4.25 -3.95 14.42
C ALA A 66 3.02 -3.41 13.68
N ILE A 67 2.34 -4.26 12.90
CA ILE A 67 1.10 -3.91 12.19
C ILE A 67 -0.02 -3.60 13.20
N ARG A 68 -0.23 -4.48 14.18
CA ARG A 68 -1.30 -4.30 15.20
C ARG A 68 -1.08 -3.08 16.09
N ALA A 69 0.16 -2.69 16.30
CA ALA A 69 0.52 -1.49 17.07
C ALA A 69 0.56 -0.20 16.24
N ASP A 70 0.27 -0.26 14.95
CA ASP A 70 0.44 0.83 13.96
C ASP A 70 1.85 1.48 14.02
N LYS A 71 2.88 0.64 14.26
CA LYS A 71 4.30 1.03 14.34
C LYS A 71 5.12 0.37 13.24
N LEU A 72 4.50 0.18 12.08
CA LEU A 72 5.19 -0.41 10.95
C LEU A 72 6.31 0.53 10.49
N ARG A 73 7.49 -0.05 10.26
CA ARG A 73 8.61 0.56 9.56
C ARG A 73 8.67 0.01 8.13
N SER A 74 9.53 0.59 7.30
CA SER A 74 9.76 0.08 5.96
C SER A 74 10.21 -1.38 5.98
N VAL A 75 9.70 -2.15 5.02
CA VAL A 75 9.98 -3.58 4.90
C VAL A 75 10.30 -3.94 3.45
N ILE A 76 11.06 -4.99 3.26
CA ILE A 76 11.31 -5.58 1.95
C ILE A 76 10.91 -7.06 2.02
N PHE A 77 9.96 -7.44 1.19
CA PHE A 77 9.55 -8.82 0.99
C PHE A 77 10.30 -9.41 -0.21
N TYR A 78 11.04 -10.49 -0.01
CA TYR A 78 11.64 -11.20 -1.12
C TYR A 78 11.26 -12.69 -1.11
N GLY A 79 11.32 -13.32 -2.25
CA GLY A 79 10.99 -14.74 -2.40
C GLY A 79 10.30 -15.04 -3.74
N PRO A 80 10.03 -16.31 -4.02
CA PRO A 80 9.48 -16.75 -5.29
C PRO A 80 8.19 -16.02 -5.70
N PRO A 81 7.84 -15.99 -6.99
CA PRO A 81 6.56 -15.45 -7.42
C PRO A 81 5.40 -16.27 -6.81
N GLY A 82 4.25 -15.63 -6.62
CA GLY A 82 3.06 -16.30 -6.09
C GLY A 82 3.04 -16.53 -4.57
N THR A 83 4.05 -16.09 -3.82
CA THR A 83 4.14 -16.27 -2.36
C THR A 83 3.29 -15.29 -1.54
N GLY A 84 2.57 -14.36 -2.19
CA GLY A 84 1.65 -13.45 -1.52
C GLY A 84 2.22 -12.08 -1.14
N LYS A 85 3.40 -11.66 -1.67
CA LYS A 85 4.02 -10.36 -1.38
C LYS A 85 3.05 -9.19 -1.49
N THR A 86 2.38 -9.05 -2.63
CA THR A 86 1.38 -7.99 -2.88
C THR A 86 0.15 -8.13 -1.98
N THR A 87 -0.28 -9.34 -1.68
CA THR A 87 -1.42 -9.62 -0.81
C THR A 87 -1.11 -9.17 0.62
N ILE A 88 0.05 -9.55 1.16
CA ILE A 88 0.49 -9.12 2.49
C ILE A 88 0.57 -7.60 2.58
N ALA A 89 1.14 -6.93 1.57
CA ALA A 89 1.23 -5.47 1.54
C ALA A 89 -0.15 -4.79 1.59
N LYS A 90 -1.13 -5.30 0.85
CA LYS A 90 -2.52 -4.79 0.87
C LYS A 90 -3.21 -5.03 2.21
N VAL A 91 -3.01 -6.20 2.82
CA VAL A 91 -3.56 -6.50 4.15
C VAL A 91 -2.94 -5.59 5.21
N ILE A 92 -1.63 -5.33 5.12
CA ILE A 92 -0.96 -4.37 6.00
C ILE A 92 -1.61 -2.99 5.88
N ALA A 93 -1.77 -2.49 4.67
CA ALA A 93 -2.37 -1.18 4.43
C ALA A 93 -3.82 -1.10 4.94
N HIS A 94 -4.60 -2.17 4.75
CA HIS A 94 -5.98 -2.25 5.24
C HIS A 94 -6.07 -2.30 6.77
N THR A 95 -5.08 -2.91 7.42
CA THR A 95 -5.04 -3.05 8.89
C THR A 95 -4.52 -1.80 9.59
N THR A 96 -3.69 -1.01 8.89
CA THR A 96 -3.13 0.25 9.39
C THR A 96 -3.99 1.42 8.93
N SER A 97 -3.87 2.58 9.58
CA SER A 97 -4.57 3.80 9.16
C SER A 97 -3.87 4.55 8.02
N ALA A 98 -2.93 3.90 7.32
CA ALA A 98 -2.13 4.52 6.27
C ALA A 98 -2.83 4.46 4.90
N GLU A 99 -2.59 5.47 4.08
CA GLU A 99 -2.96 5.43 2.66
C GLU A 99 -2.06 4.47 1.90
N PHE A 100 -2.61 3.79 0.88
CA PHE A 100 -1.88 2.80 0.10
C PHE A 100 -1.71 3.23 -1.35
N THR A 101 -0.47 3.38 -1.76
CA THR A 101 -0.10 3.64 -3.16
C THR A 101 0.78 2.52 -3.65
N GLN A 102 0.47 2.01 -4.84
CA GLN A 102 1.24 0.94 -5.49
C GLN A 102 1.86 1.44 -6.78
N ILE A 103 3.15 1.19 -6.95
CA ILE A 103 3.85 1.37 -8.22
C ILE A 103 4.58 0.09 -8.60
N ASN A 104 4.79 -0.11 -9.90
CA ASN A 104 5.60 -1.19 -10.42
C ASN A 104 6.89 -0.60 -10.99
N ALA A 105 8.03 -1.03 -10.44
CA ALA A 105 9.33 -0.49 -10.81
C ALA A 105 9.74 -0.78 -12.27
N THR A 106 9.08 -1.73 -12.94
CA THR A 106 9.36 -2.03 -14.35
C THR A 106 8.85 -0.95 -15.31
N VAL A 107 7.83 -0.17 -14.90
CA VAL A 107 7.18 0.84 -15.74
C VAL A 107 7.22 2.24 -15.14
N ALA A 108 7.37 2.35 -13.82
CA ALA A 108 7.33 3.62 -13.12
C ALA A 108 8.59 4.46 -13.40
N GLY A 109 8.37 5.71 -13.79
CA GLY A 109 9.40 6.70 -14.00
C GLY A 109 9.54 7.69 -12.84
N LYS A 110 10.42 8.68 -13.02
CA LYS A 110 10.67 9.71 -12.01
C LYS A 110 9.42 10.51 -11.67
N LYS A 111 8.59 10.83 -12.68
CA LYS A 111 7.34 11.59 -12.46
C LYS A 111 6.34 10.87 -11.58
N ASP A 112 6.22 9.55 -11.73
CA ASP A 112 5.32 8.75 -10.92
C ASP A 112 5.76 8.76 -9.45
N MET A 113 7.07 8.70 -9.21
CA MET A 113 7.65 8.78 -7.87
C MET A 113 7.45 10.16 -7.24
N GLU A 114 7.65 11.24 -8.02
CA GLU A 114 7.42 12.62 -7.57
C GLU A 114 5.95 12.84 -7.18
N GLU A 115 5.02 12.31 -7.95
CA GLU A 115 3.58 12.40 -7.67
C GLU A 115 3.21 11.65 -6.38
N VAL A 116 3.73 10.43 -6.19
CA VAL A 116 3.52 9.66 -4.95
C VAL A 116 4.05 10.41 -3.74
N VAL A 117 5.25 10.98 -3.84
CA VAL A 117 5.84 11.76 -2.74
C VAL A 117 5.01 13.01 -2.44
N ARG A 118 4.52 13.71 -3.47
CA ARG A 118 3.65 14.87 -3.29
C ARG A 118 2.37 14.47 -2.54
N GLN A 119 1.69 13.42 -3.00
CA GLN A 119 0.47 12.92 -2.35
C GLN A 119 0.74 12.48 -0.90
N ALA A 120 1.87 11.84 -0.64
CA ALA A 120 2.23 11.41 0.72
C ALA A 120 2.45 12.60 1.66
N LYS A 121 3.07 13.68 1.18
CA LYS A 121 3.23 14.93 1.94
C LYS A 121 1.90 15.60 2.21
N ASP A 122 1.02 15.65 1.21
CA ASP A 122 -0.32 16.21 1.34
C ASP A 122 -1.14 15.41 2.36
N ASN A 123 -1.12 14.08 2.30
CA ASN A 123 -1.80 13.20 3.24
C ASN A 123 -1.30 13.40 4.68
N LEU A 124 0.02 13.49 4.85
CA LEU A 124 0.61 13.71 6.16
C LEU A 124 0.30 15.10 6.70
N GLY A 125 0.40 16.15 5.85
CA GLY A 125 0.19 17.53 6.24
C GLY A 125 -1.27 17.88 6.51
N MET A 126 -2.20 17.40 5.68
CA MET A 126 -3.62 17.76 5.77
C MET A 126 -4.41 16.84 6.70
N TYR A 127 -4.07 15.56 6.73
CA TYR A 127 -4.87 14.54 7.42
C TYR A 127 -4.11 13.79 8.53
N GLY A 128 -2.82 14.07 8.70
CA GLY A 128 -1.97 13.32 9.64
C GLY A 128 -1.82 11.82 9.28
N LYS A 129 -2.14 11.44 8.04
CA LYS A 129 -2.09 10.06 7.56
C LYS A 129 -0.76 9.77 6.90
N ARG A 130 -0.12 8.69 7.32
CA ARG A 130 1.08 8.17 6.65
C ARG A 130 0.70 7.46 5.36
N THR A 131 1.62 7.41 4.41
CA THR A 131 1.43 6.71 3.14
C THR A 131 2.35 5.49 3.08
N ILE A 132 1.76 4.32 2.82
CA ILE A 132 2.48 3.10 2.46
C ILE A 132 2.68 3.13 0.94
N LEU A 133 3.94 3.19 0.53
CA LEU A 133 4.34 3.01 -0.86
C LEU A 133 4.75 1.55 -1.08
N PHE A 134 3.92 0.80 -1.79
CA PHE A 134 4.27 -0.54 -2.26
C PHE A 134 4.97 -0.46 -3.61
N VAL A 135 6.21 -0.92 -3.67
CA VAL A 135 7.01 -0.98 -4.89
C VAL A 135 7.17 -2.43 -5.30
N ASP A 136 6.46 -2.81 -6.36
CA ASP A 136 6.60 -4.15 -6.95
C ASP A 136 7.86 -4.21 -7.82
N GLU A 137 8.60 -5.30 -7.73
CA GLU A 137 9.88 -5.53 -8.41
C GLU A 137 10.92 -4.41 -8.15
N ILE A 138 11.08 -4.02 -6.87
CA ILE A 138 11.93 -2.88 -6.45
C ILE A 138 13.37 -2.96 -6.99
N HIS A 139 13.88 -4.15 -7.27
CA HIS A 139 15.19 -4.36 -7.88
C HIS A 139 15.31 -3.80 -9.31
N ARG A 140 14.18 -3.50 -9.97
CA ARG A 140 14.15 -2.85 -11.29
C ARG A 140 14.38 -1.34 -11.24
N PHE A 141 14.23 -0.72 -10.09
CA PHE A 141 14.64 0.66 -9.93
C PHE A 141 16.15 0.80 -10.00
N ASN A 142 16.63 1.78 -10.77
CA ASN A 142 18.03 2.14 -10.75
C ASN A 142 18.43 2.80 -9.42
N LYS A 143 19.73 2.92 -9.17
CA LYS A 143 20.24 3.50 -7.91
C LYS A 143 19.69 4.89 -7.63
N GLY A 144 19.62 5.76 -8.64
CA GLY A 144 19.08 7.11 -8.47
C GLY A 144 17.61 7.16 -8.08
N GLN A 145 16.80 6.22 -8.58
CA GLN A 145 15.40 6.08 -8.18
C GLN A 145 15.27 5.56 -6.74
N GLN A 146 16.10 4.60 -6.36
CA GLN A 146 16.14 4.11 -5.00
C GLN A 146 16.63 5.18 -4.01
N ASP A 147 17.68 5.94 -4.38
CA ASP A 147 18.19 7.06 -3.59
C ASP A 147 17.17 8.19 -3.42
N TYR A 148 16.34 8.42 -4.44
CA TYR A 148 15.26 9.42 -4.37
C TYR A 148 14.24 9.15 -3.26
N LEU A 149 13.98 7.89 -2.94
CA LEU A 149 13.03 7.50 -1.89
C LEU A 149 13.61 7.65 -0.47
N LEU A 150 14.95 7.64 -0.33
CA LEU A 150 15.61 7.62 0.97
C LEU A 150 15.17 8.73 1.93
N PRO A 151 15.16 10.02 1.54
CA PRO A 151 14.76 11.10 2.45
C PRO A 151 13.35 10.91 3.01
N PHE A 152 12.42 10.43 2.21
CA PHE A 152 11.01 10.25 2.58
C PHE A 152 10.77 9.01 3.43
N VAL A 153 11.64 8.03 3.32
CA VAL A 153 11.67 6.85 4.20
C VAL A 153 12.29 7.21 5.55
N GLU A 154 13.30 8.07 5.55
CA GLU A 154 14.00 8.53 6.75
C GLU A 154 13.15 9.45 7.62
N ASP A 155 12.46 10.39 7.01
CA ASP A 155 11.60 11.36 7.73
C ASP A 155 10.21 10.80 8.07
N GLY A 156 9.87 9.59 7.58
CA GLY A 156 8.61 8.91 7.85
C GLY A 156 7.43 9.39 7.00
N THR A 157 7.65 10.24 6.01
CA THR A 157 6.64 10.63 5.01
C THR A 157 6.10 9.40 4.28
N LEU A 158 7.01 8.46 3.95
CA LEU A 158 6.69 7.19 3.31
C LEU A 158 7.08 6.00 4.20
N ILE A 159 6.19 5.02 4.28
CA ILE A 159 6.51 3.67 4.71
C ILE A 159 6.71 2.83 3.45
N LEU A 160 7.96 2.47 3.15
CA LEU A 160 8.26 1.67 1.97
C LEU A 160 7.96 0.19 2.24
N ILE A 161 7.19 -0.44 1.35
CA ILE A 161 7.08 -1.89 1.26
C ILE A 161 7.61 -2.30 -0.12
N GLY A 162 8.85 -2.74 -0.17
CA GLY A 162 9.46 -3.28 -1.39
C GLY A 162 9.12 -4.75 -1.58
N ALA A 163 8.81 -5.15 -2.80
CA ALA A 163 8.68 -6.56 -3.19
C ALA A 163 9.69 -6.90 -4.28
N THR A 164 10.30 -8.07 -4.18
CA THR A 164 11.26 -8.56 -5.18
C THR A 164 11.30 -10.09 -5.21
N THR A 165 11.62 -10.64 -6.35
CA THR A 165 11.94 -12.06 -6.50
C THR A 165 13.43 -12.34 -6.32
N GLU A 166 14.26 -11.30 -6.40
CA GLU A 166 15.73 -11.37 -6.29
C GLU A 166 16.18 -11.17 -4.84
N ASN A 167 17.43 -11.56 -4.56
CA ASN A 167 17.99 -11.32 -3.23
C ASN A 167 18.25 -9.81 -3.03
N PRO A 168 17.56 -9.17 -2.08
CA PRO A 168 17.62 -7.72 -1.90
C PRO A 168 19.00 -7.21 -1.50
N TYR A 169 19.83 -8.03 -0.87
CA TYR A 169 21.17 -7.62 -0.46
C TYR A 169 22.13 -7.30 -1.62
N PHE A 170 21.82 -7.82 -2.82
CA PHE A 170 22.62 -7.55 -4.02
C PHE A 170 21.96 -6.49 -4.92
N GLU A 171 20.65 -6.42 -4.93
CA GLU A 171 19.90 -5.63 -5.93
C GLU A 171 19.32 -4.33 -5.37
N VAL A 172 19.11 -4.25 -4.06
CA VAL A 172 18.55 -3.04 -3.43
C VAL A 172 19.68 -2.23 -2.79
N ASN A 173 19.57 -0.91 -2.88
CA ASN A 173 20.53 0.01 -2.29
C ASN A 173 20.72 -0.27 -0.79
N GLY A 174 21.98 -0.39 -0.36
CA GLY A 174 22.35 -0.65 1.03
C GLY A 174 21.77 0.36 2.02
N ALA A 175 21.55 1.60 1.59
CA ALA A 175 20.92 2.62 2.42
C ALA A 175 19.43 2.34 2.67
N LEU A 176 18.67 1.83 1.69
CA LEU A 176 17.29 1.36 1.89
C LEU A 176 17.26 0.10 2.73
N ILE A 177 18.17 -0.84 2.49
CA ILE A 177 18.33 -2.08 3.27
C ILE A 177 18.50 -1.77 4.76
N SER A 178 19.40 -0.84 5.09
CA SER A 178 19.69 -0.49 6.50
C SER A 178 18.49 0.16 7.23
N ARG A 179 17.49 0.64 6.50
CA ARG A 179 16.28 1.30 7.01
C ARG A 179 15.04 0.44 6.93
N SER A 180 15.19 -0.77 6.39
CA SER A 180 14.08 -1.70 6.17
C SER A 180 14.30 -3.01 6.92
N ILE A 181 13.21 -3.65 7.31
CA ILE A 181 13.25 -5.03 7.79
C ILE A 181 13.02 -5.94 6.60
N ILE A 182 13.88 -6.94 6.45
CA ILE A 182 13.80 -7.86 5.31
C ILE A 182 13.12 -9.14 5.77
N PHE A 183 12.11 -9.57 5.01
CA PHE A 183 11.40 -10.81 5.23
C PHE A 183 11.44 -11.70 3.98
N GLU A 184 11.88 -12.94 4.20
CA GLU A 184 11.85 -13.98 3.19
C GLU A 184 10.49 -14.67 3.18
N LEU A 185 9.81 -14.62 2.04
CA LEU A 185 8.59 -15.40 1.81
C LEU A 185 8.95 -16.73 1.15
N LYS A 186 8.40 -17.81 1.70
CA LYS A 186 8.61 -19.16 1.20
C LYS A 186 7.50 -19.56 0.24
N ALA A 187 7.80 -20.50 -0.66
CA ALA A 187 6.76 -21.10 -1.48
C ALA A 187 5.66 -21.70 -0.59
N LEU A 188 4.41 -21.58 -1.03
CA LEU A 188 3.28 -22.18 -0.32
C LEU A 188 3.33 -23.71 -0.48
N GLU A 189 3.07 -24.42 0.60
CA GLU A 189 2.99 -25.87 0.60
C GLU A 189 1.58 -26.34 0.23
N LYS A 190 1.44 -27.63 -0.14
CA LYS A 190 0.12 -28.17 -0.52
C LYS A 190 -0.92 -28.05 0.60
N ASP A 191 -0.48 -28.11 1.84
CA ASP A 191 -1.36 -28.00 3.01
C ASP A 191 -1.81 -26.57 3.26
N ASP A 192 -1.09 -25.58 2.73
CA ASP A 192 -1.47 -24.18 2.79
C ASP A 192 -2.61 -23.82 1.80
N ILE A 193 -2.88 -24.68 0.79
CA ILE A 193 -3.80 -24.37 -0.33
C ILE A 193 -5.15 -25.13 -0.22
N LYS A 194 -5.37 -25.86 0.87
CA LYS A 194 -6.62 -26.63 1.09
C LYS A 194 -7.78 -25.77 1.64
#